data_a193456e2dcc06d057733cb2a0e1d9a9
#
_entry.id   a193456e2dcc06d057733cb2a0e1d9a9
#
_cell.length_a   1.000
_cell.length_b   1.000
_cell.length_c   1.000
_cell.angle_alpha   90.00
_cell.angle_beta   90.00
_cell.angle_gamma   90.00
#
_symmetry.space_group_name_H-M   'P 1'
#
loop_
_entity.id
_entity.type
_entity.pdbx_description
1 polymer ?
#
loop_
_entity_poly.entity_id
_entity_poly.type
_entity_poly.pdbx_seq_one_letter_code
_entity_poly.pdbx_strand_id
1 'polypeptide(L)'
;AYPVGSEVEAALEVSIFNGRSGPMVSAHLKAIRPAELGNTPSEQAAWFEAFRTGGSLDAARAAALLPARADTVSLYRRIRGGHVAAADLQPVFAAEGPQNTGKTLASLTALQELGLIEEQEGRWLPVPVTAKQDLASAPVLQKLAELAKQA
;
A
#
# COMPACT_ATOMS: atom_id res chain seq x y z
N ALA A 1 -1.04 -21.81 15.42
CA ALA A 1 -1.36 -22.75 14.34
C ALA A 1 -2.77 -22.42 13.82
N TYR A 2 -2.95 -22.42 12.50
CA TYR A 2 -4.26 -22.21 11.88
C TYR A 2 -5.02 -23.56 11.82
N PRO A 3 -6.31 -23.59 12.12
CA PRO A 3 -7.12 -24.80 11.97
C PRO A 3 -7.14 -25.30 10.53
N VAL A 4 -7.31 -26.61 10.34
CA VAL A 4 -7.47 -27.19 9.00
C VAL A 4 -8.76 -26.62 8.36
N GLY A 5 -8.66 -26.15 7.12
CA GLY A 5 -9.77 -25.48 6.41
C GLY A 5 -9.79 -23.97 6.55
N SER A 6 -8.84 -23.36 7.32
CA SER A 6 -8.70 -21.91 7.32
C SER A 6 -8.16 -21.42 5.97
N GLU A 7 -8.76 -20.33 5.45
CA GLU A 7 -8.16 -19.60 4.33
C GLU A 7 -7.00 -18.76 4.84
N VAL A 8 -5.88 -18.86 4.16
CA VAL A 8 -4.64 -18.16 4.52
C VAL A 8 -3.94 -17.61 3.29
N GLU A 9 -3.26 -16.51 3.47
CA GLU A 9 -2.27 -16.03 2.51
C GLU A 9 -0.90 -16.52 2.92
N ALA A 10 -0.14 -17.04 1.97
CA ALA A 10 1.18 -17.56 2.20
C ALA A 10 2.21 -16.93 1.26
N ALA A 11 3.32 -16.45 1.81
CA ALA A 11 4.49 -16.06 1.04
C ALA A 11 5.40 -17.29 0.88
N LEU A 12 5.69 -17.66 -0.38
CA LEU A 12 6.51 -18.80 -0.73
C LEU A 12 7.78 -18.33 -1.45
N GLU A 13 8.90 -18.91 -1.07
CA GLU A 13 10.12 -18.86 -1.87
C GLU A 13 10.18 -20.10 -2.75
N VAL A 14 10.21 -19.89 -4.06
CA VAL A 14 10.28 -20.98 -5.04
C VAL A 14 11.69 -21.08 -5.59
N SER A 15 12.27 -22.26 -5.55
CA SER A 15 13.58 -22.55 -6.13
C SER A 15 13.52 -23.76 -7.02
N ILE A 16 14.37 -23.77 -8.05
CA ILE A 16 14.52 -24.90 -8.96
C ILE A 16 15.91 -25.47 -8.72
N PHE A 17 15.98 -26.78 -8.48
CA PHE A 17 17.25 -27.49 -8.36
C PHE A 17 17.25 -28.75 -9.22
N ASN A 18 18.45 -29.15 -9.68
CA ASN A 18 18.62 -30.37 -10.48
C ASN A 18 18.77 -31.57 -9.56
N GLY A 19 17.72 -32.38 -9.46
CA GLY A 19 17.75 -33.68 -8.81
C GLY A 19 18.25 -34.80 -9.72
N ARG A 20 18.38 -36.01 -9.19
CA ARG A 20 18.82 -37.22 -9.97
C ARG A 20 17.85 -37.56 -11.10
N SER A 21 16.60 -37.17 -11.01
CA SER A 21 15.52 -37.43 -11.99
C SER A 21 15.22 -36.23 -12.86
N GLY A 22 16.02 -35.15 -12.86
CA GLY A 22 15.82 -33.91 -13.60
C GLY A 22 15.50 -32.71 -12.71
N PRO A 23 15.11 -31.57 -13.29
CA PRO A 23 14.81 -30.37 -12.55
C PRO A 23 13.60 -30.59 -11.62
N MET A 24 13.74 -30.18 -10.36
CA MET A 24 12.71 -30.24 -9.33
C MET A 24 12.41 -28.83 -8.82
N VAL A 25 11.13 -28.55 -8.57
CA VAL A 25 10.69 -27.31 -7.96
C VAL A 25 10.51 -27.54 -6.46
N SER A 26 11.10 -26.68 -5.65
CA SER A 26 10.91 -26.64 -4.20
C SER A 26 10.26 -25.31 -3.82
N ALA A 27 9.25 -25.36 -2.96
CA ALA A 27 8.60 -24.21 -2.40
C ALA A 27 8.76 -24.21 -0.87
N HIS A 28 9.34 -23.15 -0.35
CA HIS A 28 9.50 -22.94 1.09
C HIS A 28 8.56 -21.87 1.59
N LEU A 29 7.74 -22.20 2.59
CA LEU A 29 6.88 -21.24 3.25
C LEU A 29 7.72 -20.26 4.06
N LYS A 30 7.65 -18.97 3.74
CA LYS A 30 8.35 -17.89 4.45
C LYS A 30 7.45 -17.20 5.47
N ALA A 31 6.20 -16.99 5.13
CA ALA A 31 5.22 -16.38 6.02
C ALA A 31 3.82 -16.88 5.71
N ILE A 32 2.97 -16.87 6.71
CA ILE A 32 1.56 -17.22 6.61
C ILE A 32 0.75 -16.27 7.49
N ARG A 33 -0.41 -15.84 6.98
CA ARG A 33 -1.36 -15.04 7.74
C ARG A 33 -2.79 -15.48 7.43
N PRO A 34 -3.79 -15.17 8.28
CA PRO A 34 -5.18 -15.38 7.91
C PRO A 34 -5.51 -14.61 6.62
N ALA A 35 -6.23 -15.22 5.70
CA ALA A 35 -6.87 -14.51 4.62
C ALA A 35 -8.13 -13.84 5.20
N GLU A 36 -7.98 -12.62 5.64
CA GLU A 36 -9.14 -11.80 6.01
C GLU A 36 -9.75 -11.28 4.71
N LEU A 37 -10.93 -11.80 4.37
CA LEU A 37 -11.70 -11.35 3.22
C LEU A 37 -11.89 -9.83 3.31
N GLY A 38 -11.48 -9.12 2.27
CA GLY A 38 -11.61 -7.68 2.17
C GLY A 38 -10.47 -6.86 2.78
N ASN A 39 -9.32 -7.47 3.09
CA ASN A 39 -8.18 -6.74 3.66
C ASN A 39 -6.83 -7.13 3.05
N THR A 40 -6.83 -7.73 1.87
CA THR A 40 -5.60 -8.05 1.16
C THR A 40 -5.03 -6.80 0.47
N PRO A 41 -3.70 -6.74 0.22
CA PRO A 41 -3.09 -5.66 -0.55
C PRO A 41 -3.76 -5.41 -1.91
N SER A 42 -4.11 -6.48 -2.61
CA SER A 42 -4.77 -6.42 -3.92
C SER A 42 -6.17 -5.83 -3.84
N GLU A 43 -6.95 -6.20 -2.83
CA GLU A 43 -8.29 -5.64 -2.61
C GLU A 43 -8.23 -4.18 -2.21
N GLN A 44 -7.34 -3.80 -1.33
CA GLN A 44 -7.15 -2.40 -0.95
C GLN A 44 -6.71 -1.54 -2.14
N ALA A 45 -5.82 -2.06 -3.01
CA ALA A 45 -5.43 -1.37 -4.23
C ALA A 45 -6.62 -1.24 -5.20
N ALA A 46 -7.46 -2.27 -5.33
CA ALA A 46 -8.67 -2.24 -6.15
C ALA A 46 -9.70 -1.25 -5.61
N TRP A 47 -9.92 -1.17 -4.28
CA TRP A 47 -10.79 -0.17 -3.66
C TRP A 47 -10.28 1.24 -3.92
N PHE A 48 -8.99 1.46 -3.77
CA PHE A 48 -8.39 2.76 -4.01
C PHE A 48 -8.52 3.18 -5.49
N GLU A 49 -8.29 2.28 -6.42
CA GLU A 49 -8.46 2.56 -7.86
C GLU A 49 -9.92 2.83 -8.22
N ALA A 50 -10.87 2.06 -7.68
CA ALA A 50 -12.29 2.33 -7.84
C ALA A 50 -12.67 3.71 -7.32
N PHE A 51 -12.19 4.08 -6.14
CA PHE A 51 -12.38 5.41 -5.57
C PHE A 51 -11.81 6.53 -6.47
N ARG A 52 -10.59 6.35 -6.98
CA ARG A 52 -9.92 7.31 -7.86
C ARG A 52 -10.67 7.54 -9.16
N THR A 53 -11.28 6.51 -9.70
CA THR A 53 -12.03 6.55 -10.98
C THR A 53 -13.51 6.91 -10.81
N GLY A 54 -13.92 7.32 -9.61
CA GLY A 54 -15.28 7.78 -9.33
C GLY A 54 -16.27 6.65 -9.02
N GLY A 55 -15.79 5.45 -8.73
CA GLY A 55 -16.59 4.33 -8.25
C GLY A 55 -17.11 4.54 -6.82
N SER A 56 -18.13 3.78 -6.45
CA SER A 56 -18.68 3.81 -5.09
C SER A 56 -17.74 3.12 -4.10
N LEU A 57 -17.58 3.73 -2.94
CA LEU A 57 -16.81 3.19 -1.82
C LEU A 57 -17.65 3.33 -0.55
N ASP A 58 -17.85 2.24 0.17
CA ASP A 58 -18.55 2.30 1.46
C ASP A 58 -17.67 2.92 2.56
N ALA A 59 -18.30 3.33 3.65
CA ALA A 59 -17.63 4.03 4.75
C ALA A 59 -16.55 3.18 5.43
N ALA A 60 -16.75 1.87 5.57
CA ALA A 60 -15.77 0.98 6.21
C ALA A 60 -14.50 0.86 5.35
N ARG A 61 -14.64 0.69 4.03
CA ARG A 61 -13.52 0.67 3.09
C ARG A 61 -12.83 2.03 3.00
N ALA A 62 -13.59 3.12 2.98
CA ALA A 62 -13.01 4.47 3.02
C ALA A 62 -12.18 4.70 4.29
N ALA A 63 -12.66 4.27 5.45
CA ALA A 63 -11.91 4.34 6.69
C ALA A 63 -10.62 3.49 6.66
N ALA A 64 -10.67 2.29 6.04
CA ALA A 64 -9.50 1.44 5.87
C ALA A 64 -8.43 2.05 4.95
N LEU A 65 -8.83 2.85 3.95
CA LEU A 65 -7.92 3.55 3.03
C LEU A 65 -7.39 4.87 3.58
N LEU A 66 -8.04 5.45 4.61
CA LEU A 66 -7.66 6.75 5.15
C LEU A 66 -6.42 6.64 6.05
N PRO A 67 -5.27 7.21 5.65
CA PRO A 67 -4.07 7.19 6.46
C PRO A 67 -4.18 8.15 7.64
N ALA A 68 -3.54 7.81 8.75
CA ALA A 68 -3.25 8.79 9.79
C ALA A 68 -2.18 9.79 9.30
N ARG A 69 -2.17 10.99 9.88
CA ARG A 69 -1.15 12.00 9.55
C ARG A 69 0.27 11.46 9.72
N ALA A 70 0.51 10.65 10.76
CA ALA A 70 1.81 10.06 11.03
C ALA A 70 2.28 9.11 9.92
N ASP A 71 1.36 8.34 9.30
CA ASP A 71 1.68 7.42 8.21
C ASP A 71 2.19 8.20 6.98
N THR A 72 1.47 9.25 6.59
CA THR A 72 1.86 10.10 5.45
C THR A 72 3.18 10.83 5.71
N VAL A 73 3.42 11.32 6.93
CA VAL A 73 4.68 11.97 7.30
C VAL A 73 5.85 10.97 7.27
N SER A 74 5.63 9.76 7.75
CA SER A 74 6.65 8.69 7.72
C SER A 74 7.05 8.35 6.29
N LEU A 75 6.06 8.18 5.41
CA LEU A 75 6.30 7.92 3.99
C LEU A 75 7.06 9.07 3.32
N TYR A 76 6.66 10.32 3.56
CA TYR A 76 7.34 11.50 3.02
C TYR A 76 8.81 11.59 3.46
N ARG A 77 9.10 11.27 4.73
CA ARG A 77 10.49 11.22 5.24
C ARG A 77 11.32 10.17 4.51
N ARG A 78 10.77 9.01 4.20
CA ARG A 78 11.46 7.97 3.42
C ARG A 78 11.79 8.46 2.02
N ILE A 79 10.83 9.08 1.33
CA ILE A 79 11.04 9.64 -0.02
C ILE A 79 12.11 10.72 0.01
N ARG A 80 12.13 11.58 1.03
CA ARG A 80 13.18 12.59 1.21
C ARG A 80 14.55 12.02 1.52
N GLY A 81 14.62 10.91 2.22
CA GLY A 81 15.87 10.28 2.67
C GLY A 81 16.55 9.41 1.61
N GLY A 82 15.84 9.06 0.55
CA GLY A 82 16.34 8.23 -0.53
C GLY A 82 15.30 8.06 -1.62
N HIS A 83 15.74 7.78 -2.82
CA HIS A 83 14.85 7.60 -3.96
C HIS A 83 14.10 6.27 -3.81
N VAL A 84 12.79 6.35 -3.65
CA VAL A 84 11.92 5.17 -3.63
C VAL A 84 11.50 4.89 -5.07
N ALA A 85 12.00 3.81 -5.66
CA ALA A 85 11.50 3.36 -6.95
C ALA A 85 10.03 2.94 -6.84
N ALA A 86 9.21 3.23 -7.83
CA ALA A 86 7.82 2.76 -7.86
C ALA A 86 7.75 1.22 -7.79
N ALA A 87 8.75 0.52 -8.37
CA ALA A 87 8.93 -0.92 -8.22
C ALA A 87 9.31 -1.34 -6.80
N ASP A 88 9.89 -0.43 -6.00
CA ASP A 88 10.30 -0.67 -4.61
C ASP A 88 9.22 -0.24 -3.60
N LEU A 89 8.02 0.09 -4.04
CA LEU A 89 6.87 0.26 -3.14
C LEU A 89 6.55 -1.03 -2.38
N GLN A 90 6.86 -2.20 -2.93
CA GLN A 90 6.71 -3.48 -2.24
C GLN A 90 7.45 -3.54 -0.90
N PRO A 91 8.73 -3.14 -0.78
CA PRO A 91 9.39 -3.03 0.52
C PRO A 91 8.76 -1.97 1.44
N VAL A 92 8.25 -0.86 0.88
CA VAL A 92 7.53 0.15 1.66
C VAL A 92 6.23 -0.42 2.19
N PHE A 93 5.44 -1.10 1.35
CA PHE A 93 4.23 -1.80 1.77
C PHE A 93 4.53 -2.90 2.79
N ALA A 94 5.60 -3.67 2.61
CA ALA A 94 6.02 -4.70 3.55
C ALA A 94 6.43 -4.12 4.90
N ALA A 95 7.09 -2.97 4.93
CA ALA A 95 7.51 -2.29 6.16
C ALA A 95 6.35 -1.70 6.95
N GLU A 96 5.32 -1.17 6.25
CA GLU A 96 4.09 -0.64 6.86
C GLU A 96 3.05 -1.73 7.15
N GLY A 97 3.31 -2.95 6.68
CA GLY A 97 2.39 -4.08 6.75
C GLY A 97 1.41 -4.13 5.57
N PRO A 98 1.04 -5.34 5.14
CA PRO A 98 0.19 -5.52 3.95
C PRO A 98 -1.21 -4.89 4.08
N GLN A 99 -1.74 -4.76 5.29
CA GLN A 99 -3.00 -4.08 5.57
C GLN A 99 -2.94 -2.56 5.38
N ASN A 100 -1.77 -1.99 5.14
CA ASN A 100 -1.58 -0.56 4.94
C ASN A 100 -1.36 -0.17 3.47
N THR A 101 -1.55 -1.09 2.53
CA THR A 101 -1.38 -0.82 1.09
C THR A 101 -2.27 0.35 0.63
N GLY A 102 -3.54 0.34 0.99
CA GLY A 102 -4.46 1.41 0.62
C GLY A 102 -4.09 2.76 1.23
N LYS A 103 -3.68 2.78 2.50
CA LYS A 103 -3.20 3.99 3.19
C LYS A 103 -1.94 4.56 2.55
N THR A 104 -1.03 3.69 2.09
CA THR A 104 0.18 4.12 1.39
C THR A 104 -0.15 4.74 0.03
N LEU A 105 -1.05 4.14 -0.74
CA LEU A 105 -1.53 4.70 -2.02
C LEU A 105 -2.22 6.05 -1.82
N ALA A 106 -3.08 6.17 -0.82
CA ALA A 106 -3.74 7.44 -0.48
C ALA A 106 -2.72 8.50 -0.03
N SER A 107 -1.70 8.12 0.75
CA SER A 107 -0.62 9.02 1.18
C SER A 107 0.22 9.51 0.00
N LEU A 108 0.60 8.65 -0.94
CA LEU A 108 1.34 9.02 -2.15
C LEU A 108 0.53 10.01 -3.00
N THR A 109 -0.75 9.73 -3.20
CA THR A 109 -1.64 10.62 -3.96
C THR A 109 -1.76 11.98 -3.27
N ALA A 110 -1.95 12.01 -1.95
CA ALA A 110 -2.02 13.25 -1.18
C ALA A 110 -0.73 14.08 -1.30
N LEU A 111 0.42 13.45 -1.20
CA LEU A 111 1.72 14.12 -1.34
C LEU A 111 1.93 14.67 -2.76
N GLN A 112 1.46 13.97 -3.80
CA GLN A 112 1.48 14.46 -5.18
C GLN A 112 0.52 15.66 -5.38
N GLU A 113 -0.72 15.56 -4.89
CA GLU A 113 -1.71 16.65 -4.98
C GLU A 113 -1.22 17.93 -4.33
N LEU A 114 -0.43 17.82 -3.25
CA LEU A 114 0.19 18.95 -2.55
C LEU A 114 1.51 19.41 -3.18
N GLY A 115 1.97 18.78 -4.27
CA GLY A 115 3.23 19.12 -4.92
C GLY A 115 4.47 18.85 -4.07
N LEU A 116 4.39 17.91 -3.13
CA LEU A 116 5.50 17.54 -2.25
C LEU A 116 6.40 16.46 -2.82
N ILE A 117 5.85 15.63 -3.71
CA ILE A 117 6.57 14.58 -4.44
C ILE A 117 6.13 14.56 -5.90
N GLU A 118 7.00 14.04 -6.76
CA GLU A 118 6.70 13.76 -8.15
C GLU A 118 7.24 12.38 -8.53
N GLU A 119 6.67 11.79 -9.57
CA GLU A 119 7.18 10.56 -10.15
C GLU A 119 7.99 10.88 -11.41
N GLN A 120 9.25 10.45 -11.44
CA GLN A 120 10.12 10.57 -12.59
C GLN A 120 10.77 9.21 -12.87
N GLU A 121 10.62 8.72 -14.09
CA GLU A 121 11.22 7.45 -14.53
C GLU A 121 10.97 6.26 -13.58
N GLY A 122 9.76 6.16 -13.05
CA GLY A 122 9.39 5.12 -12.10
C GLY A 122 9.95 5.30 -10.68
N ARG A 123 10.38 6.51 -10.31
CA ARG A 123 10.89 6.84 -8.98
C ARG A 123 10.11 8.01 -8.38
N TRP A 124 9.89 7.92 -7.08
CA TRP A 124 9.32 9.01 -6.29
C TRP A 124 10.44 9.94 -5.84
N LEU A 125 10.34 11.21 -6.20
CA LEU A 125 11.32 12.24 -5.84
C LEU A 125 10.64 13.33 -5.01
N PRO A 126 11.33 13.86 -3.97
CA PRO A 126 10.82 15.01 -3.24
C PRO A 126 10.91 16.27 -4.10
N VAL A 127 9.85 17.05 -4.13
CA VAL A 127 9.84 18.38 -4.75
C VAL A 127 10.24 19.41 -3.70
N PRO A 128 11.20 20.30 -3.98
CA PRO A 128 11.55 21.39 -3.08
C PRO A 128 10.35 22.33 -2.88
N VAL A 129 9.95 22.54 -1.64
CA VAL A 129 8.86 23.46 -1.29
C VAL A 129 9.38 24.55 -0.36
N THR A 130 8.92 25.76 -0.60
CA THR A 130 9.30 26.95 0.20
C THR A 130 8.34 27.21 1.35
N ALA A 131 7.12 26.66 1.28
CA ALA A 131 6.07 26.85 2.28
C ALA A 131 5.64 25.52 2.90
N LYS A 132 5.27 25.56 4.17
CA LYS A 132 4.69 24.43 4.88
C LYS A 132 3.31 24.11 4.28
N GLN A 133 3.11 22.86 3.90
CA GLN A 133 1.84 22.37 3.39
C GLN A 133 1.03 21.68 4.49
N ASP A 134 -0.28 21.87 4.45
CA ASP A 134 -1.20 21.16 5.34
C ASP A 134 -1.66 19.87 4.65
N LEU A 135 -1.28 18.72 5.19
CA LEU A 135 -1.69 17.42 4.66
C LEU A 135 -3.21 17.22 4.63
N ALA A 136 -3.94 17.82 5.58
CA ALA A 136 -5.39 17.73 5.63
C ALA A 136 -6.09 18.47 4.46
N SER A 137 -5.37 19.33 3.75
CA SER A 137 -5.92 20.03 2.59
C SER A 137 -5.87 19.19 1.29
N ALA A 138 -5.23 18.03 1.29
CA ALA A 138 -5.17 17.16 0.12
C ALA A 138 -6.58 16.66 -0.28
N PRO A 139 -7.02 16.87 -1.52
CA PRO A 139 -8.38 16.49 -1.97
C PRO A 139 -8.70 15.01 -1.74
N VAL A 140 -7.76 14.12 -1.99
CA VAL A 140 -7.94 12.68 -1.77
C VAL A 140 -8.27 12.36 -0.32
N LEU A 141 -7.56 12.99 0.64
CA LEU A 141 -7.79 12.75 2.07
C LEU A 141 -9.11 13.34 2.55
N GLN A 142 -9.50 14.50 2.03
CA GLN A 142 -10.80 15.12 2.34
C GLN A 142 -11.95 14.24 1.89
N LYS A 143 -11.93 13.76 0.64
CA LYS A 143 -12.95 12.86 0.10
C LYS A 143 -13.05 11.54 0.86
N LEU A 144 -11.91 10.91 1.20
CA LEU A 144 -11.90 9.69 2.00
C LEU A 144 -12.46 9.92 3.41
N ALA A 145 -12.11 11.05 4.04
CA ALA A 145 -12.62 11.40 5.36
C ALA A 145 -14.12 11.68 5.36
N GLU A 146 -14.65 12.29 4.30
CA GLU A 146 -16.10 12.50 4.14
C GLU A 146 -16.85 11.17 3.99
N LEU A 147 -16.35 10.26 3.14
CA LEU A 147 -16.95 8.96 2.95
C LEU A 147 -16.90 8.10 4.24
N ALA A 148 -15.78 8.14 4.94
CA ALA A 148 -15.62 7.40 6.20
C ALA A 148 -16.57 7.88 7.32
N LYS A 149 -17.07 9.11 7.26
CA LYS A 149 -18.04 9.66 8.22
C LYS A 149 -19.49 9.29 7.94
N GLN A 150 -19.79 8.73 6.77
CA GLN A 150 -21.15 8.37 6.37
C GLN A 150 -21.61 7.02 6.96
N ALA A 151 -20.84 6.49 7.87
CA ALA A 151 -21.16 5.24 8.57
C ALA A 151 -22.24 5.46 9.64
#